data_a95ba0d3653b104a3f20de3d046164e8
#
_entry.id   a95ba0d3653b104a3f20de3d046164e8
#
_cell.length_a   1.000
_cell.length_b   1.000
_cell.length_c   1.000
_cell.angle_alpha   90.00
_cell.angle_beta   90.00
_cell.angle_gamma   90.00
#
_symmetry.space_group_name_H-M   'P 1'
#
loop_
_entity.id
_entity.type
_entity.pdbx_description
1 polymer ?
#
loop_
_entity_poly.entity_id
_entity_poly.type
_entity_poly.pdbx_seq_one_letter_code
_entity_poly.pdbx_strand_id
1 'polypeptide(L)'
;MFWVPQQARWDEIKAVSILNIGAELPWGGKFSGVAKLIDDAFDAIEKDNEKLKGVLQRISGYAVNEDTLRGLIILFSDTNFTRPTYNGEPVHLGAKDILGHVYEYFLGRFAQAEGKRGGQYFTPKSIVSLIVEMLEPYSGRVYDPAMGSGGFFVQTERFITAHQGNINNVSIYGQEFNPTTWKLAAMNMAIRGIDYDFGKHNADSFTQPQHIDKKMDFIMANPPFNISDWWSESLADDPRWAYGTP
;
A
#
# COMPACT_ATOMS: atom_id res chain seq x y z
N MET A 1 10.38 -7.85 -1.60
CA MET A 1 10.68 -6.97 -2.78
C MET A 1 10.04 -7.62 -3.99
N PHE A 2 9.39 -6.87 -4.86
CA PHE A 2 8.73 -7.40 -6.07
C PHE A 2 9.65 -7.27 -7.30
N TRP A 3 9.43 -8.13 -8.29
CA TRP A 3 10.17 -8.11 -9.55
C TRP A 3 9.55 -7.14 -10.55
N VAL A 4 10.37 -6.39 -11.28
CA VAL A 4 9.93 -5.50 -12.35
C VAL A 4 10.45 -6.04 -13.68
N PRO A 5 9.57 -6.60 -14.54
CA PRO A 5 9.94 -7.10 -15.87
C PRO A 5 10.42 -5.98 -16.78
N GLN A 6 11.18 -6.32 -17.84
CA GLN A 6 11.85 -5.31 -18.68
C GLN A 6 10.89 -4.25 -19.22
N GLN A 7 9.75 -4.65 -19.78
CA GLN A 7 8.76 -3.73 -20.36
C GLN A 7 8.09 -2.80 -19.34
N ALA A 8 8.22 -3.07 -18.04
CA ALA A 8 7.70 -2.25 -16.96
C ALA A 8 8.79 -1.41 -16.26
N ARG A 9 10.06 -1.51 -16.69
CA ARG A 9 11.14 -0.70 -16.13
C ARG A 9 10.99 0.76 -16.51
N TRP A 10 11.37 1.62 -15.60
CA TRP A 10 11.19 3.07 -15.76
C TRP A 10 11.83 3.63 -17.03
N ASP A 11 13.05 3.19 -17.37
CA ASP A 11 13.76 3.64 -18.56
C ASP A 11 13.03 3.27 -19.85
N GLU A 12 12.42 2.09 -19.90
CA GLU A 12 11.62 1.64 -21.04
C GLU A 12 10.31 2.45 -21.14
N ILE A 13 9.61 2.64 -20.01
CA ILE A 13 8.38 3.46 -19.95
C ILE A 13 8.69 4.89 -20.43
N LYS A 14 9.78 5.48 -19.96
CA LYS A 14 10.23 6.83 -20.37
C LYS A 14 10.51 6.88 -21.88
N ALA A 15 11.30 5.93 -22.39
CA ALA A 15 11.67 5.89 -23.80
C ALA A 15 10.45 5.74 -24.73
N VAL A 16 9.48 4.92 -24.33
CA VAL A 16 8.27 4.65 -25.13
C VAL A 16 7.22 5.74 -24.99
N SER A 17 7.14 6.43 -23.86
CA SER A 17 6.11 7.45 -23.60
C SER A 17 6.11 8.63 -24.57
N ILE A 18 7.24 8.87 -25.27
CA ILE A 18 7.39 9.97 -26.24
C ILE A 18 7.03 9.56 -27.69
N LEU A 19 6.74 8.27 -27.92
CA LEU A 19 6.39 7.79 -29.26
C LEU A 19 5.04 8.32 -29.71
N ASN A 20 4.84 8.31 -31.04
CA ASN A 20 3.54 8.58 -31.64
C ASN A 20 2.63 7.36 -31.55
N ILE A 21 1.32 7.58 -31.40
CA ILE A 21 0.33 6.52 -31.45
C ILE A 21 0.48 5.71 -32.75
N GLY A 22 0.48 4.39 -32.63
CA GLY A 22 0.70 3.45 -33.74
C GLY A 22 2.16 3.04 -33.99
N ALA A 23 3.13 3.67 -33.32
CA ALA A 23 4.53 3.25 -33.38
C ALA A 23 4.71 1.82 -32.82
N GLU A 24 5.67 1.07 -33.35
CA GLU A 24 6.00 -0.27 -32.84
C GLU A 24 6.71 -0.20 -31.49
N LEU A 25 6.31 -1.07 -30.57
CA LEU A 25 6.93 -1.22 -29.26
C LEU A 25 8.13 -2.18 -29.32
N PRO A 26 9.20 -1.93 -28.54
CA PRO A 26 10.40 -2.79 -28.53
C PRO A 26 10.11 -4.27 -28.18
N TRP A 27 9.05 -4.52 -27.44
CA TRP A 27 8.61 -5.87 -27.01
C TRP A 27 7.44 -6.43 -27.84
N GLY A 28 7.10 -5.78 -28.95
CA GLY A 28 6.01 -6.16 -29.85
C GLY A 28 4.69 -5.44 -29.55
N GLY A 29 3.86 -5.34 -30.58
CA GLY A 29 2.62 -4.57 -30.52
C GLY A 29 2.81 -3.09 -30.89
N LYS A 30 1.74 -2.31 -30.75
CA LYS A 30 1.72 -0.88 -31.11
C LYS A 30 1.44 0.01 -29.91
N PHE A 31 2.13 1.14 -29.83
CA PHE A 31 1.87 2.16 -28.83
C PHE A 31 0.48 2.77 -29.04
N SER A 32 -0.36 2.73 -28.03
CA SER A 32 -1.76 3.21 -28.06
C SER A 32 -2.02 4.34 -27.06
N GLY A 33 -0.98 4.89 -26.45
CA GLY A 33 -1.04 6.00 -25.51
C GLY A 33 -0.39 5.67 -24.17
N VAL A 34 -0.06 6.71 -23.39
CA VAL A 34 0.70 6.60 -22.14
C VAL A 34 -0.11 5.88 -21.07
N ALA A 35 -1.43 6.15 -20.97
CA ALA A 35 -2.27 5.47 -20.00
C ALA A 35 -2.27 3.95 -20.20
N LYS A 36 -2.39 3.50 -21.45
CA LYS A 36 -2.32 2.07 -21.79
C LYS A 36 -0.93 1.48 -21.55
N LEU A 37 0.13 2.24 -21.86
CA LEU A 37 1.51 1.83 -21.58
C LEU A 37 1.72 1.55 -20.09
N ILE A 38 1.20 2.42 -19.21
CA ILE A 38 1.30 2.23 -17.76
C ILE A 38 0.49 1.01 -17.31
N ASP A 39 -0.72 0.83 -17.85
CA ASP A 39 -1.55 -0.33 -17.53
C ASP A 39 -0.89 -1.64 -17.97
N ASP A 40 -0.28 -1.69 -19.15
CA ASP A 40 0.45 -2.86 -19.64
C ASP A 40 1.69 -3.16 -18.77
N ALA A 41 2.36 -2.12 -18.28
CA ALA A 41 3.44 -2.29 -17.31
C ALA A 41 2.94 -2.86 -15.98
N PHE A 42 1.78 -2.41 -15.50
CA PHE A 42 1.15 -2.95 -14.30
C PHE A 42 0.73 -4.41 -14.49
N ASP A 43 0.14 -4.76 -15.64
CA ASP A 43 -0.19 -6.15 -15.98
C ASP A 43 1.05 -7.05 -15.96
N ALA A 44 2.16 -6.56 -16.50
CA ALA A 44 3.42 -7.31 -16.51
C ALA A 44 3.98 -7.49 -15.09
N ILE A 45 3.93 -6.46 -14.23
CA ILE A 45 4.35 -6.57 -12.84
C ILE A 45 3.47 -7.55 -12.07
N GLU A 46 2.15 -7.46 -12.19
CA GLU A 46 1.21 -8.35 -11.50
C GLU A 46 1.35 -9.82 -11.93
N LYS A 47 1.66 -10.06 -13.20
CA LYS A 47 1.88 -11.40 -13.74
C LYS A 47 3.05 -12.10 -13.05
N ASP A 48 4.12 -11.38 -12.78
CA ASP A 48 5.35 -11.91 -12.21
C ASP A 48 5.40 -11.82 -10.67
N ASN A 49 4.36 -11.25 -10.04
CA ASN A 49 4.29 -11.04 -8.58
C ASN A 49 2.90 -11.38 -8.04
N GLU A 50 2.72 -12.61 -7.56
CA GLU A 50 1.43 -13.12 -7.08
C GLU A 50 0.77 -12.21 -6.02
N LYS A 51 1.56 -11.66 -5.09
CA LYS A 51 1.06 -10.77 -4.04
C LYS A 51 0.56 -9.41 -4.54
N LEU A 52 0.91 -9.01 -5.76
CA LEU A 52 0.45 -7.77 -6.39
C LEU A 52 -0.73 -7.97 -7.34
N LYS A 53 -1.17 -9.19 -7.55
CA LYS A 53 -2.24 -9.50 -8.50
C LYS A 53 -3.55 -8.79 -8.14
N GLY A 54 -4.03 -7.94 -9.03
CA GLY A 54 -5.21 -7.12 -8.85
C GLY A 54 -5.03 -5.93 -7.90
N VAL A 55 -3.81 -5.66 -7.41
CA VAL A 55 -3.48 -4.56 -6.51
C VAL A 55 -3.27 -3.26 -7.29
N LEU A 56 -2.54 -3.30 -8.41
CA LEU A 56 -2.19 -2.11 -9.18
C LEU A 56 -3.42 -1.60 -9.94
N GLN A 57 -3.77 -0.34 -9.69
CA GLN A 57 -4.97 0.24 -10.25
C GLN A 57 -4.75 0.72 -11.68
N ARG A 58 -5.58 0.26 -12.62
CA ARG A 58 -5.52 0.68 -14.03
C ARG A 58 -5.95 2.13 -14.18
N ILE A 59 -5.25 2.87 -15.01
CA ILE A 59 -5.47 4.31 -15.24
C ILE A 59 -6.14 4.63 -16.58
N SER A 60 -6.09 3.74 -17.57
CA SER A 60 -6.68 3.97 -18.89
C SER A 60 -8.21 4.10 -18.87
N GLY A 61 -8.86 3.65 -17.78
CA GLY A 61 -10.31 3.84 -17.57
C GLY A 61 -10.69 5.25 -17.11
N TYR A 62 -9.72 6.09 -16.74
CA TYR A 62 -9.95 7.47 -16.33
C TYR A 62 -9.66 8.42 -17.49
N ALA A 63 -10.43 9.52 -17.60
CA ALA A 63 -10.19 10.55 -18.60
C ALA A 63 -8.97 11.42 -18.23
N VAL A 64 -7.79 10.83 -18.20
CA VAL A 64 -6.54 11.54 -17.93
C VAL A 64 -5.90 11.98 -19.24
N ASN A 65 -5.50 13.25 -19.31
CA ASN A 65 -4.87 13.81 -20.49
C ASN A 65 -3.48 13.21 -20.71
N GLU A 66 -3.17 12.80 -21.95
CA GLU A 66 -1.88 12.21 -22.35
C GLU A 66 -0.68 13.12 -22.02
N ASP A 67 -0.81 14.43 -22.27
CA ASP A 67 0.27 15.38 -21.99
C ASP A 67 0.54 15.51 -20.49
N THR A 68 -0.51 15.41 -19.67
CA THR A 68 -0.37 15.38 -18.21
C THR A 68 0.40 14.13 -17.76
N LEU A 69 0.09 12.96 -18.32
CA LEU A 69 0.82 11.73 -18.01
C LEU A 69 2.28 11.78 -18.46
N ARG A 70 2.54 12.30 -19.65
CA ARG A 70 3.91 12.54 -20.15
C ARG A 70 4.67 13.52 -19.25
N GLY A 71 4.02 14.60 -18.83
CA GLY A 71 4.60 15.58 -17.90
C GLY A 71 4.98 14.96 -16.56
N LEU A 72 4.13 14.06 -16.01
CA LEU A 72 4.44 13.31 -14.80
C LEU A 72 5.64 12.36 -14.99
N ILE A 73 5.72 11.63 -16.11
CA ILE A 73 6.87 10.77 -16.41
C ILE A 73 8.17 11.59 -16.47
N ILE A 74 8.16 12.75 -17.11
CA ILE A 74 9.32 13.65 -17.17
C ILE A 74 9.70 14.12 -15.76
N LEU A 75 8.72 14.62 -14.99
CA LEU A 75 8.94 15.12 -13.64
C LEU A 75 9.61 14.06 -12.75
N PHE A 76 9.08 12.84 -12.75
CA PHE A 76 9.66 11.74 -11.97
C PHE A 76 11.02 11.29 -12.51
N SER A 77 11.26 11.40 -13.83
CA SER A 77 12.55 11.07 -14.44
C SER A 77 13.66 12.06 -14.06
N ASP A 78 13.30 13.31 -13.85
CA ASP A 78 14.26 14.37 -13.47
C ASP A 78 14.50 14.38 -11.94
N THR A 79 13.70 13.64 -11.18
CA THR A 79 13.84 13.52 -9.73
C THR A 79 14.87 12.46 -9.36
N ASN A 80 15.91 12.86 -8.63
CA ASN A 80 16.95 11.95 -8.19
C ASN A 80 16.59 11.25 -6.86
N PHE A 81 15.99 10.07 -6.96
CA PHE A 81 15.63 9.26 -5.77
C PHE A 81 16.82 8.50 -5.17
N THR A 82 17.96 8.40 -5.86
CA THR A 82 19.13 7.65 -5.38
C THR A 82 20.10 8.51 -4.59
N ARG A 83 20.10 9.82 -4.83
CA ARG A 83 20.95 10.80 -4.13
C ARG A 83 20.12 12.06 -3.82
N PRO A 84 19.16 11.96 -2.90
CA PRO A 84 18.31 13.10 -2.59
C PRO A 84 19.12 14.17 -1.87
N THR A 85 18.80 15.44 -2.15
CA THR A 85 19.33 16.58 -1.43
C THR A 85 18.20 17.39 -0.81
N TYR A 86 18.44 17.96 0.36
CA TYR A 86 17.55 18.94 0.98
C TYR A 86 18.34 20.22 1.25
N ASN A 87 17.89 21.35 0.73
CA ASN A 87 18.63 22.63 0.78
C ASN A 87 20.09 22.53 0.30
N GLY A 88 20.36 21.68 -0.70
CA GLY A 88 21.70 21.45 -1.24
C GLY A 88 22.57 20.43 -0.49
N GLU A 89 22.13 19.99 0.70
CA GLU A 89 22.86 19.00 1.48
C GLU A 89 22.37 17.57 1.16
N PRO A 90 23.28 16.57 1.09
CA PRO A 90 22.90 15.17 0.86
C PRO A 90 22.01 14.64 1.98
N VAL A 91 20.92 13.99 1.61
CA VAL A 91 20.07 13.24 2.56
C VAL A 91 20.51 11.79 2.56
N HIS A 92 20.91 11.27 3.71
CA HIS A 92 21.36 9.88 3.88
C HIS A 92 20.19 8.92 4.11
N LEU A 93 19.24 8.89 3.15
CA LEU A 93 18.13 7.93 3.13
C LEU A 93 18.32 6.98 1.95
N GLY A 94 18.03 5.70 2.17
CA GLY A 94 17.97 4.73 1.08
C GLY A 94 16.82 5.03 0.10
N ALA A 95 16.95 4.62 -1.15
CA ALA A 95 15.90 4.82 -2.17
C ALA A 95 14.53 4.25 -1.73
N LYS A 96 14.53 3.13 -0.99
CA LYS A 96 13.34 2.51 -0.39
C LYS A 96 12.66 3.41 0.64
N ASP A 97 13.45 4.08 1.49
CA ASP A 97 12.91 4.98 2.52
C ASP A 97 12.31 6.22 1.89
N ILE A 98 12.96 6.75 0.85
CA ILE A 98 12.47 7.92 0.10
C ILE A 98 11.13 7.60 -0.58
N LEU A 99 11.05 6.48 -1.30
CA LEU A 99 9.80 6.05 -1.94
C LEU A 99 8.69 5.84 -0.91
N GLY A 100 9.02 5.25 0.25
CA GLY A 100 8.10 5.11 1.36
C GLY A 100 7.59 6.45 1.90
N HIS A 101 8.46 7.46 2.05
CA HIS A 101 8.07 8.81 2.47
C HIS A 101 7.20 9.52 1.44
N VAL A 102 7.57 9.43 0.15
CA VAL A 102 6.76 9.98 -0.95
C VAL A 102 5.37 9.34 -0.96
N TYR A 103 5.30 8.02 -0.78
CA TYR A 103 4.04 7.31 -0.72
C TYR A 103 3.17 7.77 0.47
N GLU A 104 3.74 7.89 1.68
CA GLU A 104 3.04 8.43 2.86
C GLU A 104 2.54 9.86 2.63
N TYR A 105 3.33 10.72 1.98
CA TYR A 105 2.91 12.07 1.64
C TYR A 105 1.66 12.06 0.75
N PHE A 106 1.63 11.24 -0.31
CA PHE A 106 0.47 11.12 -1.19
C PHE A 106 -0.74 10.53 -0.47
N LEU A 107 -0.57 9.51 0.38
CA LEU A 107 -1.64 8.98 1.22
C LEU A 107 -2.26 10.06 2.12
N GLY A 108 -1.42 10.88 2.76
CA GLY A 108 -1.87 11.99 3.57
C GLY A 108 -2.65 13.04 2.76
N ARG A 109 -2.19 13.37 1.56
CA ARG A 109 -2.89 14.30 0.64
C ARG A 109 -4.22 13.71 0.14
N PHE A 110 -4.24 12.42 -0.17
CA PHE A 110 -5.45 11.72 -0.56
C PHE A 110 -6.49 11.74 0.58
N ALA A 111 -6.07 11.40 1.81
CA ALA A 111 -6.92 11.46 2.99
C ALA A 111 -7.51 12.87 3.23
N GLN A 112 -6.72 13.92 3.02
CA GLN A 112 -7.19 15.31 3.10
C GLN A 112 -8.23 15.64 2.02
N ALA A 113 -8.03 15.16 0.79
CA ALA A 113 -8.96 15.40 -0.32
C ALA A 113 -10.31 14.70 -0.13
N GLU A 114 -10.33 13.51 0.49
CA GLU A 114 -11.54 12.76 0.86
C GLU A 114 -12.33 13.42 2.03
N GLY A 115 -11.78 14.45 2.66
CA GLY A 115 -12.43 15.23 3.72
C GLY A 115 -12.75 14.41 4.98
N LYS A 116 -13.99 14.53 5.52
CA LYS A 116 -14.41 13.81 6.75
C LYS A 116 -14.27 12.27 6.65
N ARG A 117 -14.29 11.71 5.46
CA ARG A 117 -14.06 10.28 5.22
C ARG A 117 -12.57 9.92 5.25
N GLY A 118 -11.69 10.88 4.99
CA GLY A 118 -10.23 10.65 4.97
C GLY A 118 -9.64 10.24 6.32
N GLY A 119 -10.25 10.65 7.43
CA GLY A 119 -9.83 10.23 8.78
C GLY A 119 -10.02 8.74 9.07
N GLN A 120 -10.81 8.04 8.25
CA GLN A 120 -11.01 6.58 8.38
C GLN A 120 -9.84 5.77 7.79
N TYR A 121 -8.99 6.38 6.95
CA TYR A 121 -7.92 5.68 6.22
C TYR A 121 -6.52 6.01 6.73
N PHE A 122 -6.38 7.03 7.55
CA PHE A 122 -5.08 7.52 7.95
C PHE A 122 -5.03 7.86 9.44
N THR A 123 -4.26 7.08 10.20
CA THR A 123 -3.97 7.38 11.61
C THR A 123 -2.72 8.25 11.70
N PRO A 124 -2.73 9.34 12.47
CA PRO A 124 -1.55 10.18 12.67
C PRO A 124 -0.34 9.36 13.17
N LYS A 125 0.82 9.59 12.55
CA LYS A 125 2.06 8.86 12.85
C LYS A 125 2.42 8.87 14.34
N SER A 126 2.19 9.98 15.04
CA SER A 126 2.48 10.10 16.47
C SER A 126 1.67 9.13 17.32
N ILE A 127 0.40 8.90 16.98
CA ILE A 127 -0.46 7.94 17.68
C ILE A 127 -0.01 6.51 17.38
N VAL A 128 0.23 6.21 16.11
CA VAL A 128 0.70 4.88 15.66
C VAL A 128 2.04 4.54 16.32
N SER A 129 2.99 5.49 16.34
CA SER A 129 4.28 5.31 17.01
C SER A 129 4.12 5.01 18.50
N LEU A 130 3.29 5.77 19.20
CA LEU A 130 3.06 5.56 20.62
C LEU A 130 2.54 4.15 20.91
N ILE A 131 1.55 3.69 20.16
CA ILE A 131 0.95 2.36 20.34
C ILE A 131 1.97 1.26 20.08
N VAL A 132 2.76 1.36 19.00
CA VAL A 132 3.79 0.39 18.66
C VAL A 132 4.91 0.34 19.71
N GLU A 133 5.37 1.52 20.19
CA GLU A 133 6.36 1.61 21.28
C GLU A 133 5.86 1.00 22.60
N MET A 134 4.55 1.11 22.87
CA MET A 134 3.95 0.48 24.08
C MET A 134 3.85 -1.04 23.96
N LEU A 135 3.63 -1.57 22.76
CA LEU A 135 3.43 -3.01 22.53
C LEU A 135 4.73 -3.76 22.25
N GLU A 136 5.77 -3.09 21.79
CA GLU A 136 7.10 -3.65 21.52
C GLU A 136 7.09 -4.94 20.68
N PRO A 137 6.54 -4.94 19.45
CA PRO A 137 6.35 -6.15 18.64
C PRO A 137 7.67 -6.59 17.98
N TYR A 138 8.61 -7.13 18.76
CA TYR A 138 9.90 -7.61 18.26
C TYR A 138 9.83 -8.92 17.47
N SER A 139 8.82 -9.74 17.73
CA SER A 139 8.61 -11.02 17.06
C SER A 139 7.18 -11.50 17.23
N GLY A 140 6.71 -12.38 16.34
CA GLY A 140 5.37 -12.96 16.42
C GLY A 140 4.42 -12.41 15.36
N ARG A 141 3.13 -12.59 15.56
CA ARG A 141 2.05 -12.24 14.62
C ARG A 141 1.41 -10.92 15.02
N VAL A 142 1.54 -9.92 14.16
CA VAL A 142 0.93 -8.60 14.32
C VAL A 142 -0.30 -8.52 13.42
N TYR A 143 -1.42 -8.12 13.97
CA TYR A 143 -2.69 -8.04 13.26
C TYR A 143 -3.38 -6.69 13.43
N ASP A 144 -3.90 -6.16 12.34
CA ASP A 144 -4.79 -5.01 12.31
C ASP A 144 -6.08 -5.39 11.56
N PRO A 145 -7.22 -5.53 12.27
CA PRO A 145 -8.51 -5.87 11.67
C PRO A 145 -9.18 -4.73 10.89
N ALA A 146 -8.65 -3.51 10.97
CA ALA A 146 -9.14 -2.31 10.29
C ALA A 146 -7.94 -1.50 9.78
N MET A 147 -7.05 -2.16 9.02
CA MET A 147 -5.68 -1.74 8.78
C MET A 147 -5.52 -0.42 8.02
N GLY A 148 -6.58 0.08 7.40
CA GLY A 148 -6.50 1.27 6.59
C GLY A 148 -5.41 1.14 5.52
N SER A 149 -4.53 2.12 5.43
CA SER A 149 -3.38 2.10 4.53
C SER A 149 -2.15 1.34 5.06
N GLY A 150 -2.27 0.62 6.17
CA GLY A 150 -1.21 -0.20 6.77
C GLY A 150 -0.23 0.58 7.65
N GLY A 151 -0.67 1.68 8.24
CA GLY A 151 0.18 2.58 9.05
C GLY A 151 0.84 1.89 10.24
N PHE A 152 0.13 1.01 10.95
CA PHE A 152 0.69 0.24 12.07
C PHE A 152 1.82 -0.70 11.64
N PHE A 153 1.71 -1.33 10.48
CA PHE A 153 2.72 -2.24 9.97
C PHE A 153 4.00 -1.52 9.56
N VAL A 154 3.87 -0.35 8.94
CA VAL A 154 5.02 0.52 8.62
C VAL A 154 5.73 0.96 9.89
N GLN A 155 4.98 1.32 10.92
CA GLN A 155 5.59 1.74 12.17
C GLN A 155 6.22 0.57 12.95
N THR A 156 5.63 -0.63 12.86
CA THR A 156 6.24 -1.86 13.39
C THR A 156 7.60 -2.13 12.74
N GLU A 157 7.71 -2.01 11.42
CA GLU A 157 8.98 -2.15 10.70
C GLU A 157 10.02 -1.11 11.16
N ARG A 158 9.61 0.14 11.30
CA ARG A 158 10.48 1.21 11.81
C ARG A 158 10.94 0.98 13.24
N PHE A 159 10.04 0.54 14.10
CA PHE A 159 10.35 0.19 15.49
C PHE A 159 11.42 -0.91 15.55
N ILE A 160 11.21 -2.02 14.83
CA ILE A 160 12.14 -3.14 14.77
C ILE A 160 13.50 -2.70 14.25
N THR A 161 13.53 -1.90 13.18
CA THR A 161 14.77 -1.38 12.58
C THR A 161 15.53 -0.46 13.56
N ALA A 162 14.82 0.44 14.23
CA ALA A 162 15.40 1.37 15.21
C ALA A 162 16.02 0.65 16.41
N HIS A 163 15.46 -0.49 16.80
CA HIS A 163 15.94 -1.33 17.89
C HIS A 163 16.86 -2.48 17.43
N GLN A 164 17.42 -2.39 16.22
CA GLN A 164 18.35 -3.39 15.65
C GLN A 164 17.76 -4.81 15.56
N GLY A 165 16.43 -4.91 15.50
CA GLY A 165 15.72 -6.17 15.34
C GLY A 165 15.68 -6.64 13.88
N ASN A 166 15.06 -7.81 13.66
CA ASN A 166 14.88 -8.39 12.34
C ASN A 166 13.39 -8.46 12.00
N ILE A 167 12.95 -7.71 10.99
CA ILE A 167 11.56 -7.70 10.53
C ILE A 167 11.05 -9.08 10.10
N ASN A 168 11.93 -10.00 9.71
CA ASN A 168 11.55 -11.36 9.34
C ASN A 168 11.07 -12.20 10.55
N ASN A 169 11.28 -11.73 11.78
CA ASN A 169 10.75 -12.37 12.99
C ASN A 169 9.28 -12.02 13.24
N VAL A 170 8.73 -11.07 12.48
CA VAL A 170 7.35 -10.62 12.58
C VAL A 170 6.57 -11.05 11.34
N SER A 171 5.38 -11.60 11.55
CA SER A 171 4.43 -11.92 10.50
C SER A 171 3.28 -10.90 10.55
N ILE A 172 3.07 -10.20 9.45
CA ILE A 172 2.06 -9.14 9.33
C ILE A 172 0.76 -9.71 8.78
N TYR A 173 -0.33 -9.49 9.50
CA TYR A 173 -1.69 -9.84 9.09
C TYR A 173 -2.57 -8.60 9.12
N GLY A 174 -3.43 -8.43 8.13
CA GLY A 174 -4.32 -7.29 8.08
C GLY A 174 -5.64 -7.63 7.41
N GLN A 175 -6.64 -6.83 7.71
CA GLN A 175 -7.93 -6.90 7.03
C GLN A 175 -8.49 -5.49 6.83
N GLU A 176 -9.12 -5.24 5.69
CA GLU A 176 -9.68 -3.95 5.31
C GLU A 176 -10.95 -4.18 4.48
N PHE A 177 -12.00 -3.45 4.80
CA PHE A 177 -13.28 -3.54 4.10
C PHE A 177 -13.25 -2.83 2.74
N ASN A 178 -12.64 -1.64 2.68
CA ASN A 178 -12.62 -0.84 1.47
C ASN A 178 -11.61 -1.39 0.45
N PRO A 179 -12.05 -1.73 -0.78
CA PRO A 179 -11.17 -2.34 -1.78
C PRO A 179 -10.02 -1.42 -2.24
N THR A 180 -10.24 -0.11 -2.30
CA THR A 180 -9.20 0.85 -2.67
C THR A 180 -8.16 0.96 -1.58
N THR A 181 -8.58 1.07 -0.33
CA THR A 181 -7.71 1.16 0.83
C THR A 181 -6.90 -0.13 1.04
N TRP A 182 -7.54 -1.30 0.82
CA TRP A 182 -6.84 -2.59 0.84
C TRP A 182 -5.69 -2.63 -0.18
N LYS A 183 -5.92 -2.16 -1.41
CA LYS A 183 -4.89 -2.06 -2.46
C LYS A 183 -3.78 -1.07 -2.07
N LEU A 184 -4.13 0.07 -1.48
CA LEU A 184 -3.16 1.05 -1.00
C LEU A 184 -2.27 0.45 0.10
N ALA A 185 -2.83 -0.33 1.04
CA ALA A 185 -2.04 -1.03 2.04
C ALA A 185 -1.08 -2.05 1.42
N ALA A 186 -1.57 -2.86 0.46
CA ALA A 186 -0.74 -3.84 -0.24
C ALA A 186 0.43 -3.18 -1.00
N MET A 187 0.18 -2.06 -1.70
CA MET A 187 1.23 -1.26 -2.34
C MET A 187 2.22 -0.69 -1.32
N ASN A 188 1.74 -0.21 -0.17
CA ASN A 188 2.60 0.32 0.89
C ASN A 188 3.59 -0.73 1.39
N MET A 189 3.13 -1.95 1.63
CA MET A 189 3.99 -3.08 2.03
C MET A 189 4.97 -3.46 0.93
N ALA A 190 4.50 -3.54 -0.31
CA ALA A 190 5.34 -3.91 -1.46
C ALA A 190 6.50 -2.93 -1.68
N ILE A 191 6.24 -1.62 -1.65
CA ILE A 191 7.26 -0.56 -1.79
C ILE A 191 8.35 -0.70 -0.71
N ARG A 192 7.95 -1.06 0.51
CA ARG A 192 8.85 -1.22 1.67
C ARG A 192 9.50 -2.60 1.73
N GLY A 193 9.04 -3.55 0.91
CA GLY A 193 9.50 -4.94 0.94
C GLY A 193 9.13 -5.66 2.23
N ILE A 194 8.03 -5.25 2.87
CA ILE A 194 7.45 -5.91 4.04
C ILE A 194 6.58 -7.06 3.54
N ASP A 195 6.79 -8.26 4.09
CA ASP A 195 5.94 -9.41 3.81
C ASP A 195 4.64 -9.32 4.60
N TYR A 196 3.52 -9.73 4.00
CA TYR A 196 2.20 -9.57 4.59
C TYR A 196 1.20 -10.62 4.12
N ASP A 197 0.15 -10.81 4.92
CA ASP A 197 -1.05 -11.58 4.59
C ASP A 197 -2.28 -10.71 4.90
N PHE A 198 -2.92 -10.17 3.86
CA PHE A 198 -4.12 -9.33 3.97
C PHE A 198 -5.39 -10.09 3.58
N GLY A 199 -5.33 -11.43 3.65
CA GLY A 199 -6.39 -12.29 3.18
C GLY A 199 -6.47 -12.35 1.65
N LYS A 200 -7.50 -13.03 1.16
CA LYS A 200 -7.69 -13.25 -0.30
C LYS A 200 -8.21 -12.01 -1.02
N HIS A 201 -8.93 -11.15 -0.32
CA HIS A 201 -9.56 -9.93 -0.85
C HIS A 201 -9.92 -9.00 0.32
N ASN A 202 -10.35 -7.78 -0.01
CA ASN A 202 -10.93 -6.87 0.97
C ASN A 202 -12.19 -7.48 1.59
N ALA A 203 -12.36 -7.39 2.91
CA ALA A 203 -13.49 -7.99 3.60
C ALA A 203 -13.76 -7.30 4.94
N ASP A 204 -15.01 -7.38 5.37
CA ASP A 204 -15.45 -6.95 6.69
C ASP A 204 -14.94 -7.92 7.76
N SER A 205 -14.24 -7.42 8.77
CA SER A 205 -13.60 -8.22 9.81
C SER A 205 -14.60 -8.86 10.78
N PHE A 206 -15.83 -8.38 10.85
CA PHE A 206 -16.89 -8.97 11.65
C PHE A 206 -17.58 -10.11 10.90
N THR A 207 -18.04 -9.86 9.67
CA THR A 207 -18.89 -10.78 8.91
C THR A 207 -18.10 -11.77 8.06
N GLN A 208 -16.86 -11.42 7.67
CA GLN A 208 -16.00 -12.23 6.80
C GLN A 208 -14.55 -12.27 7.31
N PRO A 209 -14.30 -12.78 8.52
CA PRO A 209 -12.95 -12.87 9.07
C PRO A 209 -12.08 -13.84 8.25
N GLN A 210 -10.94 -13.38 7.75
CA GLN A 210 -10.07 -14.16 6.87
C GLN A 210 -8.89 -14.84 7.59
N HIS A 211 -8.68 -14.53 8.88
CA HIS A 211 -7.58 -15.07 9.71
C HIS A 211 -8.08 -15.83 10.94
N ILE A 212 -9.27 -16.43 10.86
CA ILE A 212 -9.95 -17.09 11.98
C ILE A 212 -9.17 -18.26 12.56
N ASP A 213 -8.36 -18.92 11.76
CA ASP A 213 -7.52 -20.07 12.14
C ASP A 213 -6.20 -19.67 12.82
N LYS A 214 -5.92 -18.36 12.92
CA LYS A 214 -4.66 -17.85 13.44
C LYS A 214 -4.85 -17.19 14.81
N LYS A 215 -3.91 -17.47 15.71
CA LYS A 215 -3.79 -16.72 16.98
C LYS A 215 -2.75 -15.63 16.77
N MET A 216 -3.10 -14.41 17.15
CA MET A 216 -2.26 -13.24 17.01
C MET A 216 -1.59 -12.91 18.33
N ASP A 217 -0.32 -12.48 18.29
CA ASP A 217 0.44 -12.10 19.48
C ASP A 217 0.20 -10.62 19.80
N PHE A 218 0.03 -9.79 18.78
CA PHE A 218 -0.24 -8.35 18.90
C PHE A 218 -1.42 -7.96 18.01
N ILE A 219 -2.36 -7.21 18.59
CA ILE A 219 -3.48 -6.64 17.85
C ILE A 219 -3.44 -5.12 18.04
N MET A 220 -3.38 -4.39 16.94
CA MET A 220 -3.39 -2.92 16.89
C MET A 220 -4.48 -2.49 15.92
N ALA A 221 -5.34 -1.56 16.31
CA ALA A 221 -6.38 -1.08 15.44
C ALA A 221 -6.75 0.37 15.74
N ASN A 222 -7.09 1.11 14.71
CA ASN A 222 -7.86 2.33 14.78
C ASN A 222 -9.14 2.11 13.96
N PRO A 223 -10.18 1.47 14.54
CA PRO A 223 -11.39 1.16 13.82
C PRO A 223 -12.17 2.43 13.48
N PRO A 224 -12.96 2.43 12.40
CA PRO A 224 -13.82 3.54 12.08
C PRO A 224 -14.86 3.79 13.19
N PHE A 225 -15.15 5.10 13.46
CA PHE A 225 -16.09 5.49 14.49
C PHE A 225 -17.50 5.67 13.93
N ASN A 226 -18.51 5.39 14.77
CA ASN A 226 -19.93 5.65 14.45
C ASN A 226 -20.41 5.03 13.14
N ILE A 227 -20.02 3.80 12.86
CA ILE A 227 -20.59 3.03 11.74
C ILE A 227 -21.97 2.53 12.16
N SER A 228 -22.98 2.89 11.37
CA SER A 228 -24.32 2.34 11.49
C SER A 228 -24.41 1.00 10.76
N ASP A 229 -25.39 0.18 11.17
CA ASP A 229 -25.79 -1.03 10.47
C ASP A 229 -24.69 -2.10 10.26
N TRP A 230 -23.69 -2.11 11.14
CA TRP A 230 -22.62 -3.13 11.14
C TRP A 230 -23.03 -4.46 11.75
N TRP A 231 -24.08 -4.45 12.59
CA TRP A 231 -24.60 -5.65 13.25
C TRP A 231 -25.45 -6.49 12.32
N SER A 232 -25.33 -7.81 12.41
CA SER A 232 -26.23 -8.77 11.80
C SER A 232 -26.50 -9.93 12.74
N GLU A 233 -27.65 -10.61 12.58
CA GLU A 233 -28.01 -11.77 13.40
C GLU A 233 -26.99 -12.91 13.31
N SER A 234 -26.26 -13.01 12.20
CA SER A 234 -25.17 -13.98 12.04
C SER A 234 -24.00 -13.77 13.00
N LEU A 235 -23.93 -12.61 13.64
CA LEU A 235 -22.89 -12.29 14.64
C LEU A 235 -23.34 -12.61 16.08
N ALA A 236 -24.60 -12.99 16.31
CA ALA A 236 -25.14 -13.17 17.66
C ALA A 236 -24.39 -14.22 18.48
N ASP A 237 -23.99 -15.33 17.82
CA ASP A 237 -23.27 -16.44 18.44
C ASP A 237 -21.75 -16.41 18.20
N ASP A 238 -21.20 -15.25 17.81
CA ASP A 238 -19.79 -15.14 17.52
C ASP A 238 -18.95 -15.26 18.80
N PRO A 239 -17.98 -16.18 18.86
CA PRO A 239 -17.17 -16.42 20.05
C PRO A 239 -16.32 -15.22 20.49
N ARG A 240 -16.19 -14.19 19.66
CA ARG A 240 -15.50 -12.94 20.01
C ARG A 240 -16.28 -12.11 21.04
N TRP A 241 -17.58 -12.33 21.21
CA TRP A 241 -18.42 -11.62 22.18
C TRP A 241 -18.38 -12.24 23.57
N ALA A 242 -17.22 -12.70 24.03
CA ALA A 242 -17.06 -13.35 25.34
C ALA A 242 -17.51 -12.47 26.53
N TYR A 243 -17.57 -11.17 26.35
CA TYR A 243 -17.98 -10.19 27.38
C TYR A 243 -19.35 -9.53 27.09
N GLY A 244 -20.09 -10.07 26.17
CA GLY A 244 -21.37 -9.54 25.70
C GLY A 244 -21.28 -8.90 24.32
N THR A 245 -22.44 -8.78 23.66
CA THR A 245 -22.58 -8.11 22.37
C THR A 245 -22.49 -6.60 22.58
N PRO A 246 -21.83 -5.87 21.68
CA PRO A 246 -21.73 -4.41 21.75
C PRO A 246 -23.07 -3.74 21.50
#